data_06fee81c38a853e53c10becf9cc8390f
#
_entry.id   06fee81c38a853e53c10becf9cc8390f
#
_cell.length_a   1.000
_cell.length_b   1.000
_cell.length_c   1.000
_cell.angle_alpha   90.00
_cell.angle_beta   90.00
_cell.angle_gamma   90.00
#
_symmetry.space_group_name_H-M   'P 1'
#
loop_
_entity.id
_entity.type
_entity.pdbx_description
1 polymer ?
#
loop_
_entity_poly.entity_id
_entity_poly.type
_entity_poly.pdbx_seq_one_letter_code
_entity_poly.pdbx_strand_id
1 'polypeptide(L)'
;VMLSISLIISTYMTRFKKQGIALAEKEKLIAEGEKEKMRANLLRSISHDLRTPLTSIIGASSSLTNDSLNLSEEERSHLMRNITEDAAWLLNMVENILSVTKIQDDNRTLNKSSEPLEEIMSDSVHRVKRRIPDANIKITLPDEFVLVPMDALLIEQVIINLLENALKHSHSKKPIELYATIEPKTVTVYVKDYGIGISNDKKDEIFKSYTRR
;
A
#
# COMPACT_ATOMS: atom_id res chain seq x y z
N VAL A 1 62.36 16.67 -14.00
CA VAL A 1 61.04 17.21 -14.44
C VAL A 1 59.98 16.10 -14.58
N MET A 2 60.27 14.94 -15.19
CA MET A 2 59.30 13.86 -15.35
C MET A 2 58.85 13.20 -14.03
N LEU A 3 59.73 12.99 -13.06
CA LEU A 3 59.42 12.41 -11.75
C LEU A 3 58.49 13.31 -10.91
N SER A 4 58.68 14.65 -11.00
CA SER A 4 57.86 15.62 -10.28
C SER A 4 56.40 15.67 -10.79
N ILE A 5 56.22 15.53 -12.09
CA ILE A 5 54.88 15.53 -12.71
C ILE A 5 54.11 14.25 -12.36
N SER A 6 54.80 13.09 -12.38
CA SER A 6 54.20 11.81 -12.01
C SER A 6 53.75 11.79 -10.54
N LEU A 7 54.52 12.38 -9.63
CA LEU A 7 54.18 12.46 -8.22
C LEU A 7 52.97 13.37 -7.97
N ILE A 8 52.86 14.49 -8.68
CA ILE A 8 51.73 15.43 -8.59
C ILE A 8 50.46 14.77 -9.12
N ILE A 9 50.51 14.09 -10.24
CA ILE A 9 49.34 13.37 -10.81
C ILE A 9 48.89 12.26 -9.86
N SER A 10 49.81 11.47 -9.30
CA SER A 10 49.51 10.41 -8.34
C SER A 10 48.82 10.94 -7.07
N THR A 11 49.31 12.04 -6.51
CA THR A 11 48.71 12.67 -5.33
C THR A 11 47.33 13.26 -5.63
N TYR A 12 47.14 13.83 -6.82
CA TYR A 12 45.85 14.37 -7.25
C TYR A 12 44.83 13.26 -7.45
N MET A 13 45.22 12.17 -8.11
CA MET A 13 44.34 10.99 -8.32
C MET A 13 43.95 10.32 -7.01
N THR A 14 44.88 10.23 -6.04
CA THR A 14 44.60 9.67 -4.71
C THR A 14 43.64 10.55 -3.91
N ARG A 15 43.78 11.88 -4.00
CA ARG A 15 42.84 12.82 -3.36
C ARG A 15 41.46 12.73 -4.01
N PHE A 16 41.39 12.67 -5.33
CA PHE A 16 40.09 12.56 -6.06
C PHE A 16 39.37 11.26 -5.72
N LYS A 17 40.10 10.15 -5.65
CA LYS A 17 39.56 8.85 -5.24
C LYS A 17 39.06 8.87 -3.77
N LYS A 18 39.79 9.49 -2.86
CA LYS A 18 39.36 9.64 -1.46
C LYS A 18 38.11 10.51 -1.34
N GLN A 19 38.01 11.61 -2.09
CA GLN A 19 36.82 12.48 -2.12
C GLN A 19 35.63 11.74 -2.67
N GLY A 20 35.78 10.95 -3.75
CA GLY A 20 34.72 10.13 -4.30
C GLY A 20 34.16 9.09 -3.32
N ILE A 21 35.07 8.41 -2.59
CA ILE A 21 34.67 7.44 -1.55
C ILE A 21 33.94 8.14 -0.41
N ALA A 22 34.45 9.26 0.08
CA ALA A 22 33.81 10.02 1.17
C ALA A 22 32.45 10.58 0.77
N LEU A 23 32.27 10.99 -0.51
CA LEU A 23 30.97 11.43 -1.01
C LEU A 23 29.97 10.28 -1.06
N ALA A 24 30.37 9.11 -1.59
CA ALA A 24 29.53 7.93 -1.65
C ALA A 24 29.12 7.42 -0.25
N GLU A 25 30.05 7.46 0.72
CA GLU A 25 29.75 7.14 2.12
C GLU A 25 28.73 8.12 2.72
N LYS A 26 28.92 9.41 2.47
CA LYS A 26 27.99 10.45 2.93
C LYS A 26 26.59 10.28 2.33
N GLU A 27 26.50 10.01 1.03
CA GLU A 27 25.22 9.74 0.36
C GLU A 27 24.54 8.50 0.93
N LYS A 28 25.29 7.43 1.21
CA LYS A 28 24.78 6.23 1.85
C LYS A 28 24.23 6.51 3.25
N LEU A 29 24.96 7.25 4.08
CA LEU A 29 24.51 7.63 5.43
C LEU A 29 23.25 8.50 5.40
N ILE A 30 23.15 9.42 4.43
CA ILE A 30 21.93 10.23 4.24
C ILE A 30 20.76 9.33 3.87
N ALA A 31 20.92 8.43 2.90
CA ALA A 31 19.88 7.51 2.48
C ALA A 31 19.41 6.58 3.62
N GLU A 32 20.35 6.06 4.43
CA GLU A 32 20.05 5.26 5.62
C GLU A 32 19.27 6.10 6.67
N GLY A 33 19.68 7.34 6.91
CA GLY A 33 18.99 8.25 7.82
C GLY A 33 17.57 8.61 7.35
N GLU A 34 17.38 8.80 6.06
CA GLU A 34 16.04 9.03 5.48
C GLU A 34 15.15 7.78 5.58
N LYS A 35 15.71 6.59 5.35
CA LYS A 35 15.01 5.30 5.53
C LYS A 35 14.53 5.11 6.97
N GLU A 36 15.41 5.37 7.96
CA GLU A 36 15.05 5.28 9.39
C GLU A 36 14.00 6.32 9.79
N LYS A 37 14.12 7.56 9.31
CA LYS A 37 13.12 8.60 9.56
C LYS A 37 11.75 8.23 8.96
N MET A 38 11.75 7.70 7.76
CA MET A 38 10.53 7.20 7.10
C MET A 38 9.90 6.05 7.92
N ARG A 39 10.71 5.10 8.39
CA ARG A 39 10.27 3.99 9.23
C ARG A 39 9.65 4.47 10.55
N ALA A 40 10.30 5.42 11.21
CA ALA A 40 9.78 6.00 12.46
C ALA A 40 8.45 6.75 12.24
N ASN A 41 8.34 7.51 11.16
CA ASN A 41 7.09 8.21 10.80
C ASN A 41 5.97 7.21 10.48
N LEU A 42 6.26 6.14 9.74
CA LEU A 42 5.32 5.06 9.44
C LEU A 42 4.79 4.41 10.72
N LEU A 43 5.68 4.03 11.65
CA LEU A 43 5.29 3.42 12.92
C LEU A 43 4.44 4.36 13.78
N ARG A 44 4.74 5.66 13.76
CA ARG A 44 3.94 6.67 14.48
C ARG A 44 2.55 6.80 13.88
N SER A 45 2.43 6.87 12.55
CA SER A 45 1.13 6.93 11.86
C SER A 45 0.31 5.67 12.12
N ILE A 46 0.92 4.49 11.99
CA ILE A 46 0.29 3.20 12.27
C ILE A 46 -0.25 3.18 13.71
N SER A 47 0.57 3.59 14.69
CA SER A 47 0.18 3.59 16.10
C SER A 47 -1.01 4.52 16.37
N HIS A 48 -1.05 5.66 15.72
CA HIS A 48 -2.18 6.60 15.81
C HIS A 48 -3.45 5.99 15.20
N ASP A 49 -3.32 5.46 14.00
CA ASP A 49 -4.46 4.92 13.23
C ASP A 49 -5.03 3.64 13.86
N LEU A 50 -4.22 2.82 14.53
CA LEU A 50 -4.68 1.67 15.31
C LEU A 50 -5.39 2.08 16.60
N ARG A 51 -4.98 3.18 17.25
CA ARG A 51 -5.54 3.61 18.52
C ARG A 51 -7.02 4.03 18.41
N THR A 52 -7.38 4.68 17.32
CA THR A 52 -8.75 5.21 17.12
C THR A 52 -9.81 4.09 17.15
N PRO A 53 -9.76 3.07 16.27
CA PRO A 53 -10.74 1.99 16.27
C PRO A 53 -10.64 1.14 17.55
N LEU A 54 -9.44 0.96 18.11
CA LEU A 54 -9.29 0.23 19.36
C LEU A 54 -10.00 0.95 20.52
N THR A 55 -9.90 2.28 20.61
CA THR A 55 -10.60 3.09 21.61
C THR A 55 -12.12 3.01 21.40
N SER A 56 -12.58 3.01 20.15
CA SER A 56 -13.99 2.84 19.82
C SER A 56 -14.52 1.48 20.26
N ILE A 57 -13.79 0.39 19.98
CA ILE A 57 -14.13 -0.98 20.41
C ILE A 57 -14.22 -1.06 21.93
N ILE A 58 -13.22 -0.52 22.65
CA ILE A 58 -13.20 -0.53 24.13
C ILE A 58 -14.38 0.26 24.66
N GLY A 59 -14.66 1.46 24.13
CA GLY A 59 -15.78 2.29 24.54
C GLY A 59 -17.14 1.61 24.32
N ALA A 60 -17.35 1.05 23.14
CA ALA A 60 -18.58 0.32 22.80
C ALA A 60 -18.76 -0.93 23.67
N SER A 61 -17.68 -1.70 23.89
CA SER A 61 -17.71 -2.86 24.79
C SER A 61 -18.00 -2.48 26.24
N SER A 62 -17.39 -1.40 26.73
CA SER A 62 -17.65 -0.90 28.09
C SER A 62 -19.10 -0.42 28.25
N SER A 63 -19.68 0.20 27.23
CA SER A 63 -21.08 0.61 27.26
C SER A 63 -22.02 -0.59 27.27
N LEU A 64 -21.70 -1.65 26.51
CA LEU A 64 -22.50 -2.89 26.47
C LEU A 64 -22.47 -3.68 27.79
N THR A 65 -21.38 -3.56 28.56
CA THR A 65 -21.20 -4.26 29.85
C THR A 65 -21.69 -3.44 31.06
N ASN A 66 -22.07 -2.19 30.85
CA ASN A 66 -22.52 -1.31 31.92
C ASN A 66 -24.06 -1.39 32.05
N ASP A 67 -24.53 -2.18 33.03
CA ASP A 67 -25.95 -2.37 33.31
C ASP A 67 -26.69 -1.08 33.73
N SER A 68 -25.95 -0.04 34.17
CA SER A 68 -26.56 1.25 34.52
C SER A 68 -27.01 2.05 33.30
N LEU A 69 -26.50 1.73 32.11
CA LEU A 69 -26.92 2.29 30.85
C LEU A 69 -28.09 1.44 30.32
N ASN A 70 -29.32 1.87 30.54
CA ASN A 70 -30.51 1.21 30.01
C ASN A 70 -30.55 1.34 28.46
N LEU A 71 -29.65 0.61 27.77
CA LEU A 71 -29.55 0.62 26.32
C LEU A 71 -30.71 -0.14 25.69
N SER A 72 -31.33 0.46 24.69
CA SER A 72 -32.31 -0.23 23.84
C SER A 72 -31.64 -1.33 23.01
N GLU A 73 -32.43 -2.29 22.50
CA GLU A 73 -31.93 -3.34 21.61
C GLU A 73 -31.30 -2.77 20.32
N GLU A 74 -31.82 -1.65 19.82
CA GLU A 74 -31.28 -0.96 18.66
C GLU A 74 -29.89 -0.37 18.95
N GLU A 75 -29.72 0.28 20.11
CA GLU A 75 -28.44 0.82 20.54
C GLU A 75 -27.41 -0.29 20.79
N ARG A 76 -27.81 -1.39 21.43
CA ARG A 76 -26.95 -2.57 21.61
C ARG A 76 -26.50 -3.14 20.26
N SER A 77 -27.42 -3.32 19.33
CA SER A 77 -27.12 -3.81 17.97
C SER A 77 -26.18 -2.88 17.22
N HIS A 78 -26.36 -1.56 17.37
CA HIS A 78 -25.47 -0.57 16.77
C HIS A 78 -24.05 -0.64 17.35
N LEU A 79 -23.90 -0.73 18.68
CA LEU A 79 -22.60 -0.87 19.33
C LEU A 79 -21.89 -2.16 18.92
N MET A 80 -22.60 -3.29 18.85
CA MET A 80 -22.02 -4.55 18.38
C MET A 80 -21.53 -4.46 16.94
N ARG A 81 -22.29 -3.80 16.07
CA ARG A 81 -21.91 -3.57 14.66
C ARG A 81 -20.65 -2.74 14.57
N ASN A 82 -20.56 -1.64 15.32
CA ASN A 82 -19.37 -0.79 15.36
C ASN A 82 -18.13 -1.58 15.81
N ILE A 83 -18.25 -2.43 16.83
CA ILE A 83 -17.14 -3.29 17.28
C ILE A 83 -16.68 -4.20 16.14
N THR A 84 -17.62 -4.82 15.44
CA THR A 84 -17.32 -5.75 14.33
C THR A 84 -16.63 -5.03 13.16
N GLU A 85 -17.14 -3.85 12.79
CA GLU A 85 -16.59 -3.03 11.70
C GLU A 85 -15.17 -2.53 12.03
N ASP A 86 -14.96 -2.03 13.24
CA ASP A 86 -13.66 -1.55 13.72
C ASP A 86 -12.64 -2.70 13.83
N ALA A 87 -13.06 -3.87 14.30
CA ALA A 87 -12.21 -5.07 14.37
C ALA A 87 -11.81 -5.57 12.97
N ALA A 88 -12.74 -5.59 12.01
CA ALA A 88 -12.47 -5.95 10.63
C ALA A 88 -11.50 -4.96 9.96
N TRP A 89 -11.67 -3.67 10.25
CA TRP A 89 -10.77 -2.63 9.77
C TRP A 89 -9.34 -2.81 10.32
N LEU A 90 -9.20 -3.10 11.64
CA LEU A 90 -7.91 -3.39 12.28
C LEU A 90 -7.23 -4.59 11.64
N LEU A 91 -7.97 -5.66 11.35
CA LEU A 91 -7.42 -6.85 10.69
C LEU A 91 -6.85 -6.52 9.31
N ASN A 92 -7.61 -5.80 8.48
CA ASN A 92 -7.15 -5.35 7.17
C ASN A 92 -5.90 -4.46 7.26
N MET A 93 -5.84 -3.58 8.27
CA MET A 93 -4.66 -2.73 8.47
C MET A 93 -3.42 -3.54 8.84
N VAL A 94 -3.54 -4.55 9.69
CA VAL A 94 -2.44 -5.46 10.05
C VAL A 94 -1.95 -6.22 8.82
N GLU A 95 -2.85 -6.75 7.98
CA GLU A 95 -2.51 -7.44 6.73
C GLU A 95 -1.73 -6.51 5.78
N ASN A 96 -2.16 -5.25 5.65
CA ASN A 96 -1.47 -4.25 4.84
C ASN A 96 -0.06 -3.93 5.38
N ILE A 97 0.11 -3.78 6.69
CA ILE A 97 1.41 -3.56 7.33
C ILE A 97 2.35 -4.75 7.08
N LEU A 98 1.86 -5.97 7.25
CA LEU A 98 2.63 -7.19 7.00
C LEU A 98 3.06 -7.29 5.53
N SER A 99 2.22 -6.87 4.60
CA SER A 99 2.55 -6.82 3.17
C SER A 99 3.67 -5.81 2.89
N VAL A 100 3.62 -4.61 3.48
CA VAL A 100 4.66 -3.58 3.36
C VAL A 100 5.99 -4.05 3.97
N THR A 101 5.96 -4.69 5.14
CA THR A 101 7.18 -5.19 5.79
C THR A 101 7.84 -6.32 5.01
N LYS A 102 7.05 -7.17 4.34
CA LYS A 102 7.57 -8.22 3.44
C LYS A 102 8.34 -7.64 2.25
N ILE A 103 7.94 -6.49 1.74
CA ILE A 103 8.60 -5.82 0.60
C ILE A 103 9.86 -5.07 1.03
N GLN A 104 9.90 -4.53 2.26
CA GLN A 104 11.03 -3.73 2.77
C GLN A 104 12.22 -4.56 3.27
N ASP A 105 12.07 -5.87 3.40
CA ASP A 105 13.16 -6.76 3.81
C ASP A 105 14.13 -6.92 2.62
N ASP A 106 15.22 -6.14 2.61
CA ASP A 106 16.25 -6.08 1.55
C ASP A 106 16.83 -7.47 1.17
N ASN A 107 16.56 -8.51 1.98
CA ASN A 107 16.99 -9.89 1.75
C ASN A 107 15.91 -10.79 1.11
N ARG A 108 14.70 -10.31 0.89
CA ARG A 108 13.68 -11.12 0.21
C ARG A 108 13.62 -10.75 -1.27
N THR A 109 14.12 -11.65 -2.09
CA THR A 109 13.83 -11.67 -3.52
C THR A 109 12.32 -11.81 -3.72
N LEU A 110 11.71 -10.87 -4.46
CA LEU A 110 10.33 -11.02 -4.94
C LEU A 110 10.22 -12.40 -5.61
N ASN A 111 9.26 -13.20 -5.18
CA ASN A 111 9.00 -14.51 -5.79
C ASN A 111 8.26 -14.32 -7.12
N LYS A 112 9.02 -13.89 -8.14
CA LYS A 112 8.47 -13.67 -9.47
C LYS A 112 8.36 -14.97 -10.21
N SER A 113 7.15 -15.39 -10.49
CA SER A 113 6.79 -16.49 -11.40
C SER A 113 6.00 -15.94 -12.60
N SER A 114 5.98 -16.68 -13.69
CA SER A 114 5.14 -16.32 -14.84
C SER A 114 3.70 -16.71 -14.53
N GLU A 115 2.88 -15.71 -14.20
CA GLU A 115 1.52 -15.91 -13.72
C GLU A 115 0.50 -15.45 -14.77
N PRO A 116 -0.63 -16.18 -14.92
CA PRO A 116 -1.73 -15.77 -15.78
C PRO A 116 -2.40 -14.49 -15.26
N LEU A 117 -2.37 -13.41 -16.04
CA LEU A 117 -2.94 -12.14 -15.65
C LEU A 117 -4.45 -12.24 -15.35
N GLU A 118 -5.18 -12.99 -16.17
CA GLU A 118 -6.62 -13.18 -16.04
C GLU A 118 -7.02 -13.89 -14.75
N GLU A 119 -6.23 -14.84 -14.25
CA GLU A 119 -6.45 -15.51 -12.97
C GLU A 119 -6.32 -14.51 -11.82
N ILE A 120 -5.22 -13.74 -11.81
CA ILE A 120 -4.97 -12.73 -10.76
C ILE A 120 -6.10 -11.67 -10.73
N MET A 121 -6.54 -11.19 -11.89
CA MET A 121 -7.64 -10.23 -11.96
C MET A 121 -8.97 -10.83 -11.49
N SER A 122 -9.26 -12.06 -11.89
CA SER A 122 -10.50 -12.77 -11.54
C SER A 122 -10.55 -13.10 -10.04
N ASP A 123 -9.45 -13.61 -9.48
CA ASP A 123 -9.33 -13.94 -8.06
C ASP A 123 -9.44 -12.69 -7.19
N SER A 124 -8.83 -11.57 -7.61
CA SER A 124 -8.98 -10.29 -6.91
C SER A 124 -10.44 -9.86 -6.80
N VAL A 125 -11.18 -9.92 -7.91
CA VAL A 125 -12.62 -9.59 -7.91
C VAL A 125 -13.42 -10.57 -7.06
N HIS A 126 -13.11 -11.86 -7.14
CA HIS A 126 -13.78 -12.88 -6.35
C HIS A 126 -13.58 -12.66 -4.85
N ARG A 127 -12.37 -12.34 -4.41
CA ARG A 127 -12.08 -12.03 -3.00
C ARG A 127 -12.81 -10.78 -2.51
N VAL A 128 -12.85 -9.70 -3.34
CA VAL A 128 -13.62 -8.50 -2.98
C VAL A 128 -15.11 -8.81 -2.86
N LYS A 129 -15.70 -9.56 -3.80
CA LYS A 129 -17.11 -9.95 -3.75
C LYS A 129 -17.47 -10.87 -2.59
N ARG A 130 -16.54 -11.67 -2.10
CA ARG A 130 -16.73 -12.47 -0.87
C ARG A 130 -16.87 -11.60 0.38
N ARG A 131 -16.17 -10.46 0.44
CA ARG A 131 -16.23 -9.50 1.55
C ARG A 131 -17.40 -8.52 1.40
N ILE A 132 -17.67 -8.11 0.17
CA ILE A 132 -18.70 -7.13 -0.20
C ILE A 132 -19.58 -7.76 -1.29
N PRO A 133 -20.60 -8.57 -0.93
CA PRO A 133 -21.40 -9.32 -1.90
C PRO A 133 -22.08 -8.44 -2.95
N ASP A 134 -22.48 -7.23 -2.57
CA ASP A 134 -23.17 -6.26 -3.43
C ASP A 134 -22.20 -5.37 -4.24
N ALA A 135 -20.89 -5.71 -4.26
CA ALA A 135 -19.89 -4.94 -5.00
C ALA A 135 -20.18 -4.95 -6.50
N ASN A 136 -20.49 -3.77 -7.02
CA ASN A 136 -20.76 -3.57 -8.44
C ASN A 136 -19.45 -3.40 -9.21
N ILE A 137 -18.83 -4.51 -9.59
CA ILE A 137 -17.56 -4.56 -10.31
C ILE A 137 -17.76 -5.24 -11.65
N LYS A 138 -17.37 -4.54 -12.72
CA LYS A 138 -17.30 -5.06 -14.08
C LYS A 138 -15.85 -5.38 -14.40
N ILE A 139 -15.54 -6.65 -14.65
CA ILE A 139 -14.24 -7.09 -15.13
C ILE A 139 -14.27 -7.27 -16.64
N THR A 140 -13.22 -6.81 -17.32
CA THR A 140 -12.97 -7.08 -18.72
C THR A 140 -11.58 -7.71 -18.82
N LEU A 141 -11.57 -9.01 -19.11
CA LEU A 141 -10.34 -9.79 -19.26
C LEU A 141 -9.75 -9.55 -20.66
N PRO A 142 -8.41 -9.68 -20.82
CA PRO A 142 -7.77 -9.67 -22.11
C PRO A 142 -8.31 -10.81 -23.01
N ASP A 143 -8.36 -10.56 -24.32
CA ASP A 143 -8.76 -11.58 -25.31
C ASP A 143 -7.65 -12.64 -25.52
N GLU A 144 -6.40 -12.31 -25.19
CA GLU A 144 -5.25 -13.17 -25.32
C GLU A 144 -4.78 -13.67 -23.96
N PHE A 145 -4.31 -14.92 -23.90
CA PHE A 145 -3.68 -15.48 -22.71
C PHE A 145 -2.31 -14.83 -22.47
N VAL A 146 -2.17 -14.13 -21.36
CA VAL A 146 -0.98 -13.34 -21.02
C VAL A 146 -0.33 -13.83 -19.75
N LEU A 147 0.92 -14.28 -19.85
CA LEU A 147 1.77 -14.57 -18.70
C LEU A 147 2.64 -13.36 -18.37
N VAL A 148 2.58 -12.92 -17.11
CA VAL A 148 3.36 -11.78 -16.62
C VAL A 148 4.27 -12.22 -15.47
N PRO A 149 5.58 -11.90 -15.54
CA PRO A 149 6.49 -12.19 -14.42
C PRO A 149 6.16 -11.33 -13.22
N MET A 150 5.46 -11.87 -12.22
CA MET A 150 5.03 -11.13 -11.04
C MET A 150 5.01 -12.01 -9.78
N ASP A 151 4.96 -11.37 -8.62
CA ASP A 151 4.57 -12.00 -7.37
C ASP A 151 3.03 -11.93 -7.27
N ALA A 152 2.38 -13.07 -7.52
CA ALA A 152 0.92 -13.18 -7.62
C ALA A 152 0.20 -12.59 -6.40
N LEU A 153 0.67 -12.93 -5.20
CA LEU A 153 0.04 -12.49 -3.93
C LEU A 153 0.13 -10.99 -3.75
N LEU A 154 1.25 -10.38 -4.11
CA LEU A 154 1.44 -8.94 -3.97
C LEU A 154 0.61 -8.17 -5.00
N ILE A 155 0.57 -8.61 -6.25
CA ILE A 155 -0.23 -7.95 -7.28
C ILE A 155 -1.73 -8.11 -7.02
N GLU A 156 -2.18 -9.30 -6.60
CA GLU A 156 -3.55 -9.52 -6.17
C GLU A 156 -3.95 -8.55 -5.05
N GLN A 157 -3.09 -8.40 -4.02
CA GLN A 157 -3.34 -7.47 -2.91
C GLN A 157 -3.44 -6.01 -3.38
N VAL A 158 -2.59 -5.60 -4.36
CA VAL A 158 -2.67 -4.25 -4.95
C VAL A 158 -4.02 -4.04 -5.64
N ILE A 159 -4.47 -4.99 -6.45
CA ILE A 159 -5.75 -4.91 -7.16
C ILE A 159 -6.92 -4.85 -6.15
N ILE A 160 -6.92 -5.71 -5.13
CA ILE A 160 -7.93 -5.72 -4.07
C ILE A 160 -7.99 -4.35 -3.37
N ASN A 161 -6.86 -3.80 -2.96
CA ASN A 161 -6.80 -2.50 -2.30
C ASN A 161 -7.36 -1.37 -3.17
N LEU A 162 -7.05 -1.39 -4.48
CA LEU A 162 -7.58 -0.39 -5.42
C LEU A 162 -9.10 -0.55 -5.62
N LEU A 163 -9.59 -1.77 -5.73
CA LEU A 163 -11.02 -2.05 -5.85
C LEU A 163 -11.79 -1.64 -4.59
N GLU A 164 -11.30 -1.98 -3.40
CA GLU A 164 -11.91 -1.59 -2.13
C GLU A 164 -11.91 -0.07 -1.94
N ASN A 165 -10.82 0.62 -2.31
CA ASN A 165 -10.78 2.09 -2.32
C ASN A 165 -11.81 2.69 -3.27
N ALA A 166 -11.93 2.15 -4.47
CA ALA A 166 -12.89 2.60 -5.46
C ALA A 166 -14.34 2.40 -4.96
N LEU A 167 -14.65 1.24 -4.37
CA LEU A 167 -15.97 0.96 -3.78
C LEU A 167 -16.32 1.92 -2.63
N LYS A 168 -15.34 2.21 -1.77
CA LYS A 168 -15.53 3.07 -0.60
C LYS A 168 -15.73 4.54 -0.96
N HIS A 169 -15.04 5.03 -1.99
CA HIS A 169 -14.93 6.47 -2.25
C HIS A 169 -15.64 6.95 -3.52
N SER A 170 -16.05 6.06 -4.42
CA SER A 170 -16.71 6.50 -5.66
C SER A 170 -18.09 7.11 -5.42
N HIS A 171 -18.86 6.58 -4.44
CA HIS A 171 -20.26 6.96 -4.19
C HIS A 171 -21.13 6.97 -5.46
N SER A 172 -20.69 6.30 -6.53
CA SER A 172 -21.36 6.25 -7.82
C SER A 172 -22.17 4.96 -7.93
N LYS A 173 -23.31 5.04 -8.63
CA LYS A 173 -24.12 3.85 -8.99
C LYS A 173 -23.52 3.06 -10.17
N LYS A 174 -22.56 3.65 -10.90
CA LYS A 174 -21.88 2.96 -12.02
C LYS A 174 -20.94 1.89 -11.47
N PRO A 175 -20.75 0.78 -12.23
CA PRO A 175 -19.80 -0.25 -11.83
C PRO A 175 -18.37 0.30 -11.80
N ILE A 176 -17.56 -0.24 -10.89
CA ILE A 176 -16.11 -0.08 -10.95
C ILE A 176 -15.59 -0.99 -12.05
N GLU A 177 -14.81 -0.46 -12.96
CA GLU A 177 -14.26 -1.22 -14.08
C GLU A 177 -12.84 -1.66 -13.78
N LEU A 178 -12.60 -2.97 -13.89
CA LEU A 178 -11.27 -3.58 -13.86
C LEU A 178 -10.96 -4.14 -15.25
N TYR A 179 -9.90 -3.64 -15.88
CA TYR A 179 -9.45 -4.10 -17.19
C TYR A 179 -7.95 -3.94 -17.36
N ALA A 180 -7.38 -4.55 -18.40
CA ALA A 180 -5.96 -4.43 -18.71
C ALA A 180 -5.74 -4.07 -20.17
N THR A 181 -4.63 -3.36 -20.44
CA THR A 181 -4.09 -3.14 -21.79
C THR A 181 -2.75 -3.82 -21.90
N ILE A 182 -2.52 -4.45 -23.04
CA ILE A 182 -1.30 -5.19 -23.32
C ILE A 182 -0.53 -4.46 -24.41
N GLU A 183 0.71 -4.12 -24.10
CA GLU A 183 1.67 -3.56 -25.03
C GLU A 183 2.88 -4.51 -25.17
N PRO A 184 3.72 -4.39 -26.19
CA PRO A 184 4.81 -5.36 -26.43
C PRO A 184 5.78 -5.58 -25.25
N LYS A 185 5.90 -4.62 -24.34
CA LYS A 185 6.83 -4.68 -23.19
C LYS A 185 6.17 -4.44 -21.86
N THR A 186 4.90 -4.04 -21.82
CA THR A 186 4.21 -3.62 -20.61
C THR A 186 2.77 -4.11 -20.62
N VAL A 187 2.31 -4.50 -19.45
CA VAL A 187 0.90 -4.73 -19.17
C VAL A 187 0.46 -3.71 -18.15
N THR A 188 -0.61 -2.99 -18.44
CA THR A 188 -1.17 -2.00 -17.54
C THR A 188 -2.56 -2.45 -17.09
N VAL A 189 -2.73 -2.61 -15.78
CA VAL A 189 -4.03 -2.94 -15.17
C VAL A 189 -4.68 -1.65 -14.69
N TYR A 190 -5.95 -1.48 -15.01
CA TYR A 190 -6.74 -0.29 -14.68
C TYR A 190 -7.88 -0.66 -13.73
N VAL A 191 -7.98 0.11 -12.65
CA VAL A 191 -9.16 0.16 -11.80
C VAL A 191 -9.79 1.54 -11.97
N LYS A 192 -10.96 1.61 -12.60
CA LYS A 192 -11.62 2.88 -12.91
C LYS A 192 -12.90 3.01 -12.10
N ASP A 193 -12.98 4.08 -11.34
CA ASP A 193 -14.19 4.50 -10.66
C ASP A 193 -14.81 5.73 -11.34
N TYR A 194 -16.02 6.08 -10.92
CA TYR A 194 -16.80 7.22 -11.42
C TYR A 194 -17.18 8.17 -10.28
N GLY A 195 -16.31 8.25 -9.26
CA GLY A 195 -16.48 9.13 -8.11
C GLY A 195 -16.10 10.58 -8.37
N ILE A 196 -15.97 11.32 -7.27
CA ILE A 196 -15.61 12.76 -7.30
C ILE A 196 -14.18 13.03 -7.79
N GLY A 197 -13.37 11.98 -7.90
CA GLY A 197 -11.96 12.07 -8.28
C GLY A 197 -11.09 12.71 -7.20
N ILE A 198 -9.81 12.92 -7.55
CA ILE A 198 -8.79 13.51 -6.69
C ILE A 198 -8.39 14.86 -7.29
N SER A 199 -8.37 15.94 -6.47
CA SER A 199 -7.92 17.24 -6.92
C SER A 199 -6.46 17.20 -7.38
N ASN A 200 -6.11 18.02 -8.38
CA ASN A 200 -4.76 17.99 -8.97
C ASN A 200 -3.66 18.26 -7.93
N ASP A 201 -3.90 19.12 -6.96
CA ASP A 201 -2.95 19.46 -5.89
C ASP A 201 -2.62 18.25 -4.99
N LYS A 202 -3.55 17.29 -4.87
CA LYS A 202 -3.38 16.09 -4.06
C LYS A 202 -2.83 14.89 -4.82
N LYS A 203 -2.87 14.91 -6.17
CA LYS A 203 -2.39 13.77 -6.98
C LYS A 203 -0.92 13.47 -6.75
N ASP A 204 -0.09 14.49 -6.58
CA ASP A 204 1.33 14.33 -6.31
C ASP A 204 1.63 13.94 -4.87
N GLU A 205 0.71 14.19 -3.95
CA GLU A 205 0.87 13.90 -2.52
C GLU A 205 0.48 12.46 -2.16
N ILE A 206 -0.50 11.86 -2.85
CA ILE A 206 -0.98 10.50 -2.52
C ILE A 206 0.09 9.41 -2.68
N PHE A 207 1.10 9.65 -3.52
CA PHE A 207 2.24 8.74 -3.71
C PHE A 207 3.50 9.18 -2.96
N LYS A 208 3.56 10.41 -2.45
CA LYS A 208 4.75 11.02 -1.81
C LYS A 208 4.81 10.80 -0.30
N SER A 209 4.33 9.77 0.21
CA SER A 209 4.34 9.43 1.62
C SER A 209 2.99 9.52 2.33
N TYR A 210 2.88 8.69 3.32
CA TYR A 210 1.90 8.67 4.38
C TYR A 210 1.77 10.04 5.09
N THR A 211 1.43 11.07 4.33
CA THR A 211 1.11 12.40 4.86
C THR A 211 -0.41 12.51 4.92
N ARG A 212 -1.00 11.85 5.93
CA ARG A 212 -2.29 12.30 6.42
C ARG A 212 -2.02 13.42 7.41
N ARG A 213 -2.54 14.60 7.10
CA ARG A 213 -2.85 15.61 8.10
C ARG A 213 -4.15 15.22 8.77
#